data_2007020da5d49362ba0239b53cdeece2
#
_entry.id   2007020da5d49362ba0239b53cdeece2
#
_cell.length_a   1.000
_cell.length_b   1.000
_cell.length_c   1.000
_cell.angle_alpha   90.00
_cell.angle_beta   90.00
_cell.angle_gamma   90.00
#
_symmetry.space_group_name_H-M   'P 1'
#
loop_
_entity.id
_entity.type
_entity.pdbx_description
1 polymer ?
#
loop_
_entity_poly.entity_id
_entity_poly.type
_entity_poly.pdbx_seq_one_letter_code
_entity_poly.pdbx_strand_id
1 'polypeptide(L)'
;ENILKELKTINFTGIVADICSVKAPLLIAAQGLNYVGTHPMAGSNEAGFNSANKDLFIDAPWAISVVNETNKDALAAVINIVCELGGFIVPVDPHDHDESVVLSSHLAHVVASAYAKSVGESEFAQLAQLLAGGSFRDLTRVTTSPAERTAEIVWPNRKSLSRVVENLGENLAKLQNLL
;
A
#
# COMPACT_ATOMS: atom_id res chain seq x y z
N GLU A 1 7.48 -13.17 2.88
CA GLU A 1 7.19 -14.61 3.05
C GLU A 1 8.43 -15.43 3.39
N ASN A 2 9.59 -15.21 2.76
CA ASN A 2 10.81 -15.98 3.01
C ASN A 2 11.27 -15.87 4.47
N ILE A 3 11.28 -14.66 5.04
CA ILE A 3 11.63 -14.42 6.45
C ILE A 3 10.70 -15.22 7.38
N LEU A 4 9.39 -15.26 7.11
CA LEU A 4 8.45 -16.05 7.93
C LEU A 4 8.76 -17.54 7.89
N LYS A 5 9.19 -18.07 6.75
CA LYS A 5 9.63 -19.48 6.63
C LYS A 5 10.91 -19.73 7.44
N GLU A 6 11.88 -18.82 7.37
CA GLU A 6 13.12 -18.91 8.16
C GLU A 6 12.82 -18.88 9.67
N LEU A 7 11.95 -17.96 10.13
CA LEU A 7 11.56 -17.89 11.53
C LEU A 7 10.93 -19.20 12.04
N LYS A 8 10.11 -19.86 11.20
CA LYS A 8 9.56 -21.19 11.52
C LYS A 8 10.64 -22.26 11.61
N THR A 9 11.61 -22.24 10.69
CA THR A 9 12.70 -23.23 10.67
C THR A 9 13.53 -23.20 11.96
N ILE A 10 13.74 -22.01 12.54
CA ILE A 10 14.47 -21.83 13.80
C ILE A 10 13.57 -21.92 15.05
N ASN A 11 12.30 -22.28 14.89
CA ASN A 11 11.30 -22.32 15.98
C ASN A 11 11.25 -21.01 16.78
N PHE A 12 11.22 -19.85 16.09
CA PHE A 12 11.17 -18.54 16.74
C PHE A 12 9.89 -18.39 17.56
N THR A 13 10.02 -18.02 18.84
CA THR A 13 8.92 -17.90 19.79
C THR A 13 8.56 -16.45 20.15
N GLY A 14 9.34 -15.49 19.66
CA GLY A 14 9.09 -14.06 19.88
C GLY A 14 7.91 -13.54 19.07
N ILE A 15 7.57 -12.28 19.31
CA ILE A 15 6.53 -11.56 18.56
C ILE A 15 7.06 -11.16 17.19
N VAL A 16 6.27 -11.41 16.15
CA VAL A 16 6.55 -11.02 14.78
C VAL A 16 5.48 -10.04 14.31
N ALA A 17 5.89 -8.88 13.87
CA ALA A 17 5.02 -7.93 13.19
C ALA A 17 5.63 -7.56 11.83
N ASP A 18 4.81 -7.20 10.88
CA ASP A 18 5.24 -6.74 9.55
C ASP A 18 4.71 -5.33 9.27
N ILE A 19 5.24 -4.68 8.25
CA ILE A 19 4.80 -3.38 7.74
C ILE A 19 4.47 -3.43 6.24
N CYS A 20 4.15 -4.62 5.72
CA CYS A 20 3.89 -4.83 4.30
C CYS A 20 2.54 -4.25 3.86
N SER A 21 2.43 -3.95 2.57
CA SER A 21 1.23 -3.34 1.99
C SER A 21 0.06 -4.31 1.78
N VAL A 22 0.26 -5.62 1.88
CA VAL A 22 -0.77 -6.66 1.69
C VAL A 22 -0.73 -7.64 2.85
N LYS A 23 -1.90 -8.03 3.37
CA LYS A 23 -2.02 -8.79 4.63
C LYS A 23 -2.39 -10.26 4.44
N ALA A 24 -3.38 -10.57 3.59
CA ALA A 24 -3.93 -11.91 3.51
C ALA A 24 -2.89 -13.01 3.20
N PRO A 25 -1.96 -12.86 2.24
CA PRO A 25 -0.94 -13.86 1.98
C PRO A 25 0.04 -14.04 3.15
N LEU A 26 0.33 -12.97 3.89
CA LEU A 26 1.27 -13.01 5.01
C LEU A 26 0.69 -13.73 6.21
N LEU A 27 -0.61 -13.56 6.48
CA LEU A 27 -1.30 -14.32 7.53
C LEU A 27 -1.23 -15.82 7.31
N ILE A 28 -1.43 -16.27 6.07
CA ILE A 28 -1.29 -17.67 5.71
C ILE A 28 0.16 -18.15 5.93
N ALA A 29 1.12 -17.34 5.45
CA ALA A 29 2.53 -17.66 5.60
C ALA A 29 3.00 -17.64 7.06
N ALA A 30 2.37 -16.86 7.94
CA ALA A 30 2.73 -16.69 9.34
C ALA A 30 2.08 -17.71 10.28
N GLN A 31 1.18 -18.58 9.81
CA GLN A 31 0.54 -19.60 10.65
C GLN A 31 1.58 -20.36 11.51
N GLY A 32 1.31 -20.46 12.81
CA GLY A 32 2.21 -21.09 13.79
C GLY A 32 3.26 -20.15 14.39
N LEU A 33 3.35 -18.91 13.95
CA LEU A 33 4.14 -17.85 14.58
C LEU A 33 3.25 -16.97 15.46
N ASN A 34 3.84 -16.33 16.46
CA ASN A 34 3.19 -15.29 17.25
C ASN A 34 3.16 -13.98 16.46
N TYR A 35 2.28 -13.91 15.46
CA TYR A 35 2.29 -12.91 14.40
C TYR A 35 1.13 -11.91 14.50
N VAL A 36 1.45 -10.64 14.27
CA VAL A 36 0.49 -9.54 14.13
C VAL A 36 0.74 -8.84 12.81
N GLY A 37 -0.20 -8.94 11.88
CA GLY A 37 -0.11 -8.25 10.59
C GLY A 37 -0.37 -6.77 10.75
N THR A 38 0.52 -5.91 10.26
CA THR A 38 0.33 -4.46 10.33
C THR A 38 0.66 -3.77 9.01
N HIS A 39 0.13 -2.56 8.82
CA HIS A 39 0.45 -1.72 7.68
C HIS A 39 0.33 -0.24 8.07
N PRO A 40 1.47 0.46 8.30
CA PRO A 40 1.45 1.91 8.47
C PRO A 40 1.09 2.58 7.14
N MET A 41 0.02 3.36 7.12
CA MET A 41 -0.40 4.13 5.95
C MET A 41 0.42 5.40 5.82
N ALA A 42 1.74 5.24 5.83
CA ALA A 42 2.73 6.31 5.75
C ALA A 42 3.91 5.88 4.89
N GLY A 43 4.46 6.80 4.13
CA GLY A 43 5.61 6.51 3.27
C GLY A 43 6.13 7.76 2.57
N SER A 44 7.31 7.65 1.99
CA SER A 44 7.94 8.67 1.18
C SER A 44 8.33 8.11 -0.20
N ASN A 45 8.33 8.96 -1.21
CA ASN A 45 8.86 8.64 -2.55
C ASN A 45 10.39 8.64 -2.57
N GLU A 46 11.01 9.18 -1.53
CA GLU A 46 12.47 9.25 -1.40
C GLU A 46 13.02 7.91 -0.90
N ALA A 47 14.27 7.63 -1.26
CA ALA A 47 14.96 6.42 -0.87
C ALA A 47 16.24 6.71 -0.07
N GLY A 48 16.64 5.74 0.75
CA GLY A 48 17.88 5.80 1.50
C GLY A 48 17.73 6.41 2.90
N PHE A 49 18.76 6.21 3.71
CA PHE A 49 18.77 6.61 5.13
C PHE A 49 18.66 8.14 5.32
N ASN A 50 19.20 8.93 4.38
CA ASN A 50 19.18 10.40 4.48
C ASN A 50 17.78 11.00 4.32
N SER A 51 16.81 10.24 3.81
CA SER A 51 15.40 10.64 3.72
C SER A 51 14.55 10.13 4.89
N ALA A 52 15.17 9.52 5.89
CA ALA A 52 14.47 9.07 7.09
C ALA A 52 13.87 10.25 7.85
N ASN A 53 12.57 10.14 8.17
CA ASN A 53 11.86 11.13 8.96
C ASN A 53 11.35 10.47 10.25
N LYS A 54 11.81 10.95 11.40
CA LYS A 54 11.40 10.44 12.71
C LYS A 54 9.92 10.65 13.01
N ASP A 55 9.30 11.63 12.37
CA ASP A 55 7.91 12.02 12.58
C ASP A 55 6.98 11.40 11.52
N LEU A 56 7.48 10.44 10.72
CA LEU A 56 6.74 9.82 9.59
C LEU A 56 5.41 9.20 10.01
N PHE A 57 5.31 8.69 11.23
CA PHE A 57 4.15 7.95 11.72
C PHE A 57 3.22 8.79 12.61
N ILE A 58 3.58 10.04 12.93
CA ILE A 58 2.72 10.91 13.74
C ILE A 58 1.42 11.16 13.01
N ASP A 59 0.30 10.93 13.69
CA ASP A 59 -1.07 11.04 13.16
C ASP A 59 -1.35 10.19 11.90
N ALA A 60 -0.48 9.21 11.60
CA ALA A 60 -0.68 8.30 10.49
C ALA A 60 -1.61 7.13 10.89
N PRO A 61 -2.57 6.75 10.02
CA PRO A 61 -3.35 5.54 10.24
C PRO A 61 -2.44 4.32 10.15
N TRP A 62 -2.60 3.41 11.11
CA TRP A 62 -1.86 2.15 11.13
C TRP A 62 -2.84 0.99 11.19
N ALA A 63 -3.01 0.32 10.05
CA ALA A 63 -3.86 -0.85 9.99
C ALA A 63 -3.25 -2.00 10.81
N ILE A 64 -4.06 -2.64 11.64
CA ILE A 64 -3.70 -3.85 12.37
C ILE A 64 -4.71 -4.93 12.01
N SER A 65 -4.20 -6.01 11.41
CA SER A 65 -5.01 -7.15 11.04
C SER A 65 -5.27 -8.03 12.24
N VAL A 66 -6.51 -8.04 12.72
CA VAL A 66 -6.95 -8.84 13.86
C VAL A 66 -7.80 -10.00 13.36
N VAL A 67 -7.40 -11.21 13.71
CA VAL A 67 -8.15 -12.45 13.49
C VAL A 67 -8.36 -13.17 14.83
N ASN A 68 -9.26 -14.14 14.88
CA ASN A 68 -9.61 -14.82 16.13
C ASN A 68 -8.41 -15.48 16.83
N GLU A 69 -7.43 -15.92 16.06
CA GLU A 69 -6.22 -16.59 16.52
C GLU A 69 -5.11 -15.62 16.93
N THR A 70 -5.31 -14.31 16.76
CA THR A 70 -4.29 -13.32 17.13
C THR A 70 -4.00 -13.37 18.63
N ASN A 71 -2.73 -13.58 18.98
CA ASN A 71 -2.29 -13.59 20.36
C ASN A 71 -2.47 -12.20 20.98
N LYS A 72 -3.16 -12.15 22.13
CA LYS A 72 -3.53 -10.89 22.79
C LYS A 72 -2.33 -10.12 23.32
N ASP A 73 -1.30 -10.81 23.84
CA ASP A 73 -0.11 -10.16 24.38
C ASP A 73 0.76 -9.60 23.24
N ALA A 74 0.87 -10.33 22.13
CA ALA A 74 1.53 -9.84 20.93
C ALA A 74 0.81 -8.61 20.35
N LEU A 75 -0.52 -8.68 20.27
CA LEU A 75 -1.33 -7.56 19.81
C LEU A 75 -1.13 -6.33 20.70
N ALA A 76 -1.18 -6.49 22.03
CA ALA A 76 -0.96 -5.39 22.97
C ALA A 76 0.44 -4.76 22.83
N ALA A 77 1.48 -5.59 22.65
CA ALA A 77 2.85 -5.11 22.44
C ALA A 77 2.97 -4.29 21.15
N VAL A 78 2.36 -4.75 20.06
CA VAL A 78 2.38 -4.02 18.77
C VAL A 78 1.58 -2.73 18.86
N ILE A 79 0.41 -2.74 19.51
CA ILE A 79 -0.39 -1.53 19.78
C ILE A 79 0.44 -0.48 20.52
N ASN A 80 1.14 -0.87 21.58
CA ASN A 80 1.99 0.05 22.34
C ASN A 80 3.07 0.70 21.46
N ILE A 81 3.74 -0.09 20.61
CA ILE A 81 4.75 0.43 19.68
C ILE A 81 4.12 1.46 18.71
N VAL A 82 2.95 1.18 18.15
CA VAL A 82 2.26 2.10 17.25
C VAL A 82 1.92 3.41 17.96
N CYS A 83 1.39 3.33 19.19
CA CYS A 83 1.06 4.51 19.99
C CYS A 83 2.31 5.33 20.36
N GLU A 84 3.43 4.68 20.73
CA GLU A 84 4.70 5.38 21.01
C GLU A 84 5.27 6.08 19.78
N LEU A 85 5.03 5.55 18.57
CA LEU A 85 5.40 6.17 17.31
C LEU A 85 4.45 7.31 16.89
N GLY A 86 3.38 7.55 17.65
CA GLY A 86 2.40 8.60 17.38
C GLY A 86 1.36 8.26 16.31
N GLY A 87 1.31 7.01 15.84
CA GLY A 87 0.30 6.53 14.90
C GLY A 87 -1.05 6.23 15.58
N PHE A 88 -2.13 6.22 14.83
CA PHE A 88 -3.42 5.77 15.34
C PHE A 88 -3.88 4.45 14.71
N ILE A 89 -4.49 3.59 15.53
CA ILE A 89 -4.80 2.22 15.17
C ILE A 89 -6.11 2.13 14.41
N VAL A 90 -6.09 1.40 13.30
CA VAL A 90 -7.26 1.01 12.51
C VAL A 90 -7.34 -0.52 12.54
N PRO A 91 -8.15 -1.13 13.41
CA PRO A 91 -8.34 -2.56 13.39
C PRO A 91 -9.14 -2.95 12.15
N VAL A 92 -8.69 -3.96 11.42
CA VAL A 92 -9.30 -4.35 10.15
C VAL A 92 -9.11 -5.84 9.88
N ASP A 93 -10.10 -6.47 9.26
CA ASP A 93 -9.94 -7.80 8.69
C ASP A 93 -8.88 -7.79 7.57
N PRO A 94 -8.01 -8.80 7.45
CA PRO A 94 -6.96 -8.83 6.41
C PRO A 94 -7.47 -8.73 4.99
N HIS A 95 -8.59 -9.36 4.69
CA HIS A 95 -9.19 -9.30 3.36
C HIS A 95 -9.79 -7.92 3.08
N ASP A 96 -10.52 -7.35 4.04
CA ASP A 96 -11.10 -6.01 3.93
C ASP A 96 -9.99 -4.94 3.81
N HIS A 97 -8.87 -5.13 4.53
CA HIS A 97 -7.68 -4.31 4.37
C HIS A 97 -7.18 -4.36 2.92
N ASP A 98 -6.95 -5.56 2.38
CA ASP A 98 -6.37 -5.74 1.06
C ASP A 98 -7.28 -5.17 -0.04
N GLU A 99 -8.60 -5.36 0.04
CA GLU A 99 -9.58 -4.72 -0.86
C GLU A 99 -9.59 -3.19 -0.72
N SER A 100 -9.49 -2.66 0.50
CA SER A 100 -9.47 -1.21 0.75
C SER A 100 -8.22 -0.54 0.18
N VAL A 101 -7.04 -1.15 0.32
CA VAL A 101 -5.80 -0.58 -0.23
C VAL A 101 -5.74 -0.67 -1.76
N VAL A 102 -6.46 -1.60 -2.38
CA VAL A 102 -6.65 -1.58 -3.84
C VAL A 102 -7.29 -0.27 -4.28
N LEU A 103 -8.33 0.19 -3.57
CA LEU A 103 -9.06 1.42 -3.91
C LEU A 103 -8.28 2.69 -3.52
N SER A 104 -7.71 2.72 -2.31
CA SER A 104 -7.09 3.92 -1.76
C SER A 104 -5.66 4.18 -2.24
N SER A 105 -4.97 3.15 -2.76
CA SER A 105 -3.57 3.23 -3.12
C SER A 105 -3.26 2.62 -4.50
N HIS A 106 -3.53 1.31 -4.69
CA HIS A 106 -3.07 0.60 -5.89
C HIS A 106 -3.70 1.13 -7.17
N LEU A 107 -5.01 1.42 -7.15
CA LEU A 107 -5.72 2.02 -8.28
C LEU A 107 -5.13 3.38 -8.64
N ALA A 108 -4.78 4.21 -7.64
CA ALA A 108 -4.19 5.53 -7.88
C ALA A 108 -2.87 5.41 -8.65
N HIS A 109 -2.02 4.44 -8.33
CA HIS A 109 -0.78 4.18 -9.08
C HIS A 109 -1.05 3.80 -10.54
N VAL A 110 -2.03 2.92 -10.78
CA VAL A 110 -2.40 2.49 -12.15
C VAL A 110 -2.95 3.67 -12.96
N VAL A 111 -3.86 4.44 -12.37
CA VAL A 111 -4.47 5.61 -13.01
C VAL A 111 -3.42 6.67 -13.35
N ALA A 112 -2.56 7.00 -12.40
CA ALA A 112 -1.48 7.96 -12.61
C ALA A 112 -0.54 7.52 -13.73
N SER A 113 -0.18 6.22 -13.77
CA SER A 113 0.69 5.66 -14.80
C SER A 113 0.02 5.69 -16.18
N ALA A 114 -1.26 5.33 -16.26
CA ALA A 114 -2.03 5.38 -17.50
C ALA A 114 -2.17 6.82 -18.01
N TYR A 115 -2.47 7.77 -17.12
CA TYR A 115 -2.54 9.19 -17.44
C TYR A 115 -1.21 9.73 -17.95
N ALA A 116 -0.11 9.51 -17.22
CA ALA A 116 1.23 9.95 -17.61
C ALA A 116 1.64 9.37 -18.98
N LYS A 117 1.33 8.10 -19.22
CA LYS A 117 1.56 7.44 -20.51
C LYS A 117 0.77 8.09 -21.63
N SER A 118 -0.54 8.33 -21.43
CA SER A 118 -1.41 8.96 -22.43
C SER A 118 -0.91 10.37 -22.81
N VAL A 119 -0.44 11.15 -21.83
CA VAL A 119 0.17 12.46 -22.11
C VAL A 119 1.49 12.30 -22.88
N GLY A 120 2.36 11.35 -22.45
CA GLY A 120 3.66 11.13 -23.06
C GLY A 120 3.61 10.65 -24.53
N GLU A 121 2.53 9.97 -24.92
CA GLU A 121 2.29 9.51 -26.30
C GLU A 121 1.68 10.58 -27.22
N SER A 122 1.29 11.75 -26.67
CA SER A 122 0.74 12.85 -27.44
C SER A 122 1.80 13.64 -28.18
N GLU A 123 1.51 14.08 -29.39
CA GLU A 123 2.34 15.05 -30.14
C GLU A 123 2.55 16.38 -29.39
N PHE A 124 1.64 16.72 -28.46
CA PHE A 124 1.70 17.91 -27.61
C PHE A 124 2.36 17.67 -26.24
N ALA A 125 2.99 16.49 -26.00
CA ALA A 125 3.55 16.11 -24.70
C ALA A 125 4.48 17.17 -24.09
N GLN A 126 5.41 17.72 -24.89
CA GLN A 126 6.35 18.74 -24.41
C GLN A 126 5.66 20.04 -24.03
N LEU A 127 4.72 20.50 -24.86
CA LEU A 127 3.95 21.71 -24.55
C LEU A 127 3.06 21.51 -23.33
N ALA A 128 2.41 20.35 -23.21
CA ALA A 128 1.60 20.01 -22.05
C ALA A 128 2.42 20.04 -20.75
N GLN A 129 3.66 19.55 -20.76
CA GLN A 129 4.57 19.61 -19.62
C GLN A 129 4.97 21.05 -19.28
N LEU A 130 5.22 21.91 -20.25
CA LEU A 130 5.54 23.33 -20.04
C LEU A 130 4.35 24.09 -19.44
N LEU A 131 3.11 23.71 -19.81
CA LEU A 131 1.88 24.31 -19.31
C LEU A 131 1.34 23.61 -18.04
N ALA A 132 2.07 22.62 -17.49
CA ALA A 132 1.62 21.81 -16.39
C ALA A 132 1.41 22.61 -15.09
N GLY A 133 0.19 22.64 -14.64
CA GLY A 133 -0.24 23.23 -13.36
C GLY A 133 -0.29 22.21 -12.21
N GLY A 134 -0.99 22.58 -11.14
CA GLY A 134 -1.17 21.75 -9.94
C GLY A 134 -1.81 20.39 -10.26
N SER A 135 -2.92 20.37 -10.99
CA SER A 135 -3.64 19.13 -11.32
C SER A 135 -2.78 18.09 -12.03
N PHE A 136 -1.90 18.52 -12.95
CA PHE A 136 -0.97 17.62 -13.61
C PHE A 136 0.02 17.01 -12.61
N ARG A 137 0.60 17.85 -11.75
CA ARG A 137 1.57 17.42 -10.73
C ARG A 137 0.95 16.46 -9.72
N ASP A 138 -0.26 16.77 -9.25
CA ASP A 138 -0.97 15.92 -8.28
C ASP A 138 -1.28 14.54 -8.85
N LEU A 139 -1.76 14.47 -10.10
CA LEU A 139 -2.07 13.21 -10.77
C LEU A 139 -0.82 12.39 -11.12
N THR A 140 0.33 13.03 -11.38
CA THR A 140 1.56 12.31 -11.80
C THR A 140 2.55 12.09 -10.66
N ARG A 141 2.37 12.69 -9.51
CA ARG A 141 3.29 12.61 -8.37
C ARG A 141 3.67 11.18 -7.99
N VAL A 142 2.72 10.27 -7.97
CA VAL A 142 2.97 8.87 -7.58
C VAL A 142 3.74 8.06 -8.64
N THR A 143 3.83 8.56 -9.88
CA THR A 143 4.60 7.91 -10.95
C THR A 143 6.11 8.12 -10.83
N THR A 144 6.56 8.97 -9.90
CA THR A 144 7.99 9.18 -9.62
C THR A 144 8.61 8.02 -8.83
N SER A 145 7.80 7.13 -8.28
CA SER A 145 8.28 5.90 -7.63
C SER A 145 8.85 4.93 -8.67
N PRO A 146 9.94 4.20 -8.36
CA PRO A 146 10.47 3.16 -9.24
C PRO A 146 9.40 2.15 -9.63
N ALA A 147 9.36 1.77 -10.91
CA ALA A 147 8.34 0.86 -11.45
C ALA A 147 8.34 -0.52 -10.76
N GLU A 148 9.53 -1.02 -10.45
CA GLU A 148 9.72 -2.29 -9.74
C GLU A 148 9.07 -2.25 -8.35
N ARG A 149 9.28 -1.17 -7.59
CA ARG A 149 8.67 -0.98 -6.27
C ARG A 149 7.14 -0.90 -6.37
N THR A 150 6.62 -0.18 -7.36
CA THR A 150 5.18 -0.12 -7.60
C THR A 150 4.62 -1.50 -7.93
N ALA A 151 5.31 -2.26 -8.80
CA ALA A 151 4.91 -3.62 -9.15
C ALA A 151 4.88 -4.55 -7.92
N GLU A 152 5.88 -4.51 -7.05
CA GLU A 152 5.92 -5.29 -5.80
C GLU A 152 4.74 -5.00 -4.88
N ILE A 153 4.29 -3.73 -4.82
CA ILE A 153 3.15 -3.31 -3.99
C ILE A 153 1.83 -3.80 -4.59
N VAL A 154 1.62 -3.65 -5.91
CA VAL A 154 0.31 -3.91 -6.54
C VAL A 154 0.11 -5.37 -6.95
N TRP A 155 1.19 -6.09 -7.26
CA TRP A 155 1.13 -7.45 -7.81
C TRP A 155 0.43 -8.47 -6.90
N PRO A 156 0.63 -8.48 -5.57
CA PRO A 156 -0.09 -9.40 -4.69
C PRO A 156 -1.61 -9.24 -4.80
N ASN A 157 -2.11 -8.02 -4.99
CA ASN A 157 -3.53 -7.69 -5.11
C ASN A 157 -4.05 -7.61 -6.56
N ARG A 158 -3.28 -8.08 -7.55
CA ARG A 158 -3.59 -7.90 -8.98
C ARG A 158 -4.97 -8.36 -9.42
N LYS A 159 -5.54 -9.39 -8.78
CA LYS A 159 -6.89 -9.89 -9.12
C LYS A 159 -7.97 -8.87 -8.77
N SER A 160 -7.95 -8.36 -7.55
CA SER A 160 -8.87 -7.32 -7.10
C SER A 160 -8.64 -6.02 -7.85
N LEU A 161 -7.36 -5.66 -8.06
CA LEU A 161 -7.00 -4.49 -8.84
C LEU A 161 -7.51 -4.55 -10.29
N SER A 162 -7.40 -5.70 -10.97
CA SER A 162 -7.92 -5.88 -12.34
C SER A 162 -9.42 -5.58 -12.42
N ARG A 163 -10.21 -6.11 -11.48
CA ARG A 163 -11.66 -5.86 -11.41
C ARG A 163 -11.99 -4.37 -11.22
N VAL A 164 -11.23 -3.69 -10.36
CA VAL A 164 -11.45 -2.26 -10.08
C VAL A 164 -11.04 -1.39 -11.26
N VAL A 165 -9.96 -1.76 -11.97
CA VAL A 165 -9.52 -1.08 -13.21
C VAL A 165 -10.56 -1.24 -14.31
N GLU A 166 -11.18 -2.42 -14.47
CA GLU A 166 -12.27 -2.64 -15.42
C GLU A 166 -13.47 -1.71 -15.13
N ASN A 167 -13.92 -1.66 -13.88
CA ASN A 167 -14.98 -0.76 -13.45
C ASN A 167 -14.65 0.73 -13.71
N LEU A 168 -13.41 1.13 -13.48
CA LEU A 168 -12.95 2.48 -13.81
C LEU A 168 -13.03 2.74 -15.32
N GLY A 169 -12.64 1.77 -16.16
CA GLY A 169 -12.75 1.87 -17.61
C GLY A 169 -14.19 2.11 -18.08
N GLU A 170 -15.15 1.38 -17.49
CA GLU A 170 -16.57 1.60 -17.76
C GLU A 170 -17.03 3.01 -17.36
N ASN A 171 -16.58 3.50 -16.22
CA ASN A 171 -16.92 4.85 -15.77
C ASN A 171 -16.31 5.95 -16.66
N LEU A 172 -15.09 5.76 -17.14
CA LEU A 172 -14.46 6.65 -18.12
C LEU A 172 -15.22 6.65 -19.46
N ALA A 173 -15.67 5.47 -19.94
CA ALA A 173 -16.46 5.39 -21.14
C ALA A 173 -17.82 6.11 -21.00
N LYS A 174 -18.46 6.03 -19.82
CA LYS A 174 -19.69 6.81 -19.55
C LYS A 174 -19.43 8.32 -19.58
N LEU A 175 -18.32 8.79 -19.00
CA LEU A 175 -17.93 10.20 -19.05
C LEU A 175 -17.62 10.65 -20.47
N GLN A 176 -16.93 9.84 -21.26
CA GLN A 176 -16.63 10.13 -22.66
C GLN A 176 -17.91 10.38 -23.47
N ASN A 177 -19.00 9.63 -23.21
CA ASN A 177 -20.26 9.81 -23.90
C ASN A 177 -20.99 11.11 -23.53
N LEU A 178 -20.51 11.86 -22.52
CA LEU A 178 -21.07 13.15 -22.13
C LEU A 178 -20.31 14.35 -22.76
N LEU A 179 -19.14 14.08 -23.37
CA LEU A 179 -18.32 15.07 -24.06
C LEU A 179 -18.67 15.17 -25.54
#